data_bdc749bfe219b986a58a96d9f868145b
#
_entry.id   bdc749bfe219b986a58a96d9f868145b
#
_cell.length_a   1.000
_cell.length_b   1.000
_cell.length_c   1.000
_cell.angle_alpha   90.00
_cell.angle_beta   90.00
_cell.angle_gamma   90.00
#
_symmetry.space_group_name_H-M   'P 1'
#
loop_
_entity.id
_entity.type
_entity.pdbx_description
1 polymer ?
#
loop_
_entity_poly.entity_id
_entity_poly.type
_entity_poly.pdbx_seq_one_letter_code
_entity_poly.pdbx_strand_id
1 'polypeptide(L)'
;MSREWCFAELTQEQAAKKGDLRMIALKIEDLKTFTAQLFMGETFDYWLVREANIVTFNSFTIDGRIRQGYYSDEELEMNRIEEFSSWKTLRPFCYSLIRSKKLPESFQITLQLSPEENEKFIRRVKPDLSADQVAALYLNIRYENHAAACVTGTSLKIFMLDKQIEQEWDETVRRYFRKLQIPCVEV
;
A
#
# COMPACT_ATOMS: atom_id res chain seq x y z
N MET A 1 21.42 -20.80 -16.04
CA MET A 1 21.14 -19.47 -16.61
C MET A 1 20.26 -18.73 -15.62
N SER A 2 20.88 -17.94 -14.78
CA SER A 2 20.25 -17.16 -13.72
C SER A 2 19.53 -15.97 -14.33
N ARG A 3 18.21 -15.91 -14.14
CA ARG A 3 17.42 -14.71 -14.40
C ARG A 3 17.60 -13.76 -13.21
N GLU A 4 18.64 -12.97 -13.23
CA GLU A 4 18.72 -11.75 -12.42
C GLU A 4 17.74 -10.73 -12.97
N TRP A 5 16.53 -10.74 -12.45
CA TRP A 5 15.61 -9.61 -12.63
C TRP A 5 16.05 -8.49 -11.69
N CYS A 6 16.76 -7.53 -12.23
CA CYS A 6 17.21 -6.37 -11.48
C CYS A 6 15.98 -5.55 -11.04
N PHE A 7 15.86 -5.24 -9.76
CA PHE A 7 14.79 -4.42 -9.15
C PHE A 7 14.59 -3.08 -9.87
N ALA A 8 15.67 -2.55 -10.49
CA ALA A 8 15.67 -1.32 -11.27
C ALA A 8 14.88 -1.44 -12.60
N GLU A 9 14.83 -2.62 -13.21
CA GLU A 9 14.15 -2.78 -14.51
C GLU A 9 12.64 -2.89 -14.37
N LEU A 10 12.13 -3.49 -13.28
CA LEU A 10 10.69 -3.58 -13.03
C LEU A 10 10.05 -2.23 -12.70
N THR A 11 10.78 -1.34 -12.02
CA THR A 11 10.31 0.02 -11.72
C THR A 11 10.34 0.92 -12.95
N GLN A 12 11.34 0.76 -13.84
CA GLN A 12 11.45 1.54 -15.07
C GLN A 12 10.45 1.09 -16.15
N GLU A 13 10.19 -0.22 -16.27
CA GLU A 13 9.28 -0.72 -17.31
C GLU A 13 7.81 -0.42 -17.02
N GLN A 14 7.42 -0.35 -15.74
CA GLN A 14 6.08 0.11 -15.35
C GLN A 14 5.94 1.63 -15.41
N ALA A 15 7.01 2.38 -15.14
CA ALA A 15 7.05 3.83 -15.29
C ALA A 15 7.05 4.27 -16.76
N ALA A 16 7.74 3.55 -17.64
CA ALA A 16 7.81 3.86 -19.07
C ALA A 16 6.49 3.63 -19.83
N LYS A 17 5.60 2.78 -19.32
CA LYS A 17 4.28 2.53 -19.93
C LYS A 17 3.17 3.52 -19.52
N LYS A 18 3.43 4.37 -18.50
CA LYS A 18 2.45 5.35 -18.00
C LYS A 18 3.13 6.70 -17.85
N GLY A 19 3.32 7.44 -18.93
CA GLY A 19 3.86 8.79 -18.98
C GLY A 19 4.21 9.42 -17.64
N ASP A 20 5.52 9.49 -17.33
CA ASP A 20 6.18 10.30 -16.29
C ASP A 20 5.40 10.47 -14.94
N LEU A 21 4.90 9.38 -14.38
CA LEU A 21 4.38 9.30 -13.01
C LEU A 21 5.60 9.16 -12.09
N ARG A 22 5.98 10.24 -11.41
CA ARG A 22 6.96 10.16 -10.33
C ARG A 22 6.30 9.40 -9.18
N MET A 23 6.71 8.17 -9.01
CA MET A 23 6.47 7.33 -7.83
C MET A 23 7.82 7.11 -7.18
N ILE A 24 7.90 7.25 -5.86
CA ILE A 24 9.12 6.84 -5.18
C ILE A 24 9.07 5.35 -4.87
N ALA A 25 10.22 4.72 -5.01
CA ALA A 25 10.45 3.38 -4.51
C ALA A 25 11.44 3.46 -3.33
N LEU A 26 11.00 2.98 -2.16
CA LEU A 26 11.77 2.97 -0.92
C LEU A 26 12.19 1.53 -0.64
N LYS A 27 13.45 1.21 -0.84
CA LYS A 27 14.03 -0.08 -0.46
C LYS A 27 14.23 -0.12 1.05
N ILE A 28 13.70 -1.15 1.70
CA ILE A 28 13.81 -1.35 3.15
C ILE A 28 15.18 -1.92 3.50
N GLU A 29 15.89 -1.28 4.44
CA GLU A 29 17.21 -1.72 4.90
C GLU A 29 17.11 -2.70 6.08
N ASP A 30 16.18 -2.49 7.00
CA ASP A 30 15.91 -3.42 8.12
C ASP A 30 14.60 -4.17 7.90
N LEU A 31 14.71 -5.27 7.15
CA LEU A 31 13.59 -6.13 6.82
C LEU A 31 12.92 -6.73 8.06
N LYS A 32 13.69 -7.08 9.10
CA LYS A 32 13.17 -7.70 10.32
C LYS A 32 12.27 -6.73 11.09
N THR A 33 12.75 -5.54 11.32
CA THR A 33 11.97 -4.50 12.02
C THR A 33 10.75 -4.09 11.20
N PHE A 34 10.90 -3.92 9.89
CA PHE A 34 9.79 -3.57 9.00
C PHE A 34 8.68 -4.64 9.00
N THR A 35 9.04 -5.91 8.80
CA THR A 35 8.05 -7.01 8.80
C THR A 35 7.38 -7.20 10.15
N ALA A 36 8.11 -6.98 11.26
CA ALA A 36 7.52 -6.99 12.60
C ALA A 36 6.50 -5.86 12.77
N GLN A 37 6.82 -4.64 12.33
CA GLN A 37 5.87 -3.52 12.36
C GLN A 37 4.66 -3.76 11.45
N LEU A 38 4.86 -4.34 10.27
CA LEU A 38 3.80 -4.60 9.31
C LEU A 38 2.83 -5.67 9.81
N PHE A 39 3.33 -6.82 10.29
CA PHE A 39 2.51 -8.00 10.58
C PHE A 39 2.18 -8.20 12.07
N MET A 40 2.95 -7.64 12.99
CA MET A 40 2.77 -7.83 14.43
C MET A 40 2.47 -6.51 15.15
N GLY A 41 2.95 -5.38 14.62
CA GLY A 41 2.70 -4.05 15.16
C GLY A 41 1.32 -3.49 14.76
N GLU A 42 1.00 -2.31 15.28
CA GLU A 42 -0.25 -1.57 14.97
C GLU A 42 -0.01 -0.41 14.00
N THR A 43 1.22 -0.30 13.50
CA THR A 43 1.72 0.82 12.71
C THR A 43 0.88 1.10 11.45
N PHE A 44 0.43 0.03 10.80
CA PHE A 44 -0.33 0.09 9.54
C PHE A 44 -1.83 -0.19 9.74
N ASP A 45 -2.31 -0.33 10.96
CA ASP A 45 -3.67 -0.80 11.28
C ASP A 45 -4.79 0.05 10.69
N TYR A 46 -4.55 1.35 10.52
CA TYR A 46 -5.54 2.30 9.97
C TYR A 46 -5.57 2.39 8.45
N TRP A 47 -4.63 1.72 7.78
CA TRP A 47 -4.65 1.64 6.33
C TRP A 47 -5.73 0.66 5.87
N LEU A 48 -6.38 0.98 4.76
CA LEU A 48 -7.30 0.06 4.10
C LEU A 48 -6.51 -0.84 3.14
N VAL A 49 -6.93 -2.10 3.04
CA VAL A 49 -6.31 -3.08 2.14
C VAL A 49 -7.06 -3.10 0.83
N ARG A 50 -6.37 -2.81 -0.26
CA ARG A 50 -6.89 -3.01 -1.60
C ARG A 50 -6.80 -4.48 -2.01
N GLU A 51 -5.61 -5.05 -1.82
CA GLU A 51 -5.31 -6.42 -2.18
C GLU A 51 -4.07 -6.89 -1.43
N ALA A 52 -4.01 -8.18 -1.09
CA ALA A 52 -2.81 -8.84 -0.60
C ALA A 52 -2.61 -10.16 -1.32
N ASN A 53 -1.44 -10.33 -1.96
CA ASN A 53 -0.99 -11.55 -2.60
C ASN A 53 0.20 -12.11 -1.82
N ILE A 54 0.12 -13.36 -1.38
CA ILE A 54 1.14 -14.01 -0.57
C ILE A 54 1.46 -15.37 -1.19
N VAL A 55 2.73 -15.58 -1.51
CA VAL A 55 3.22 -16.83 -2.08
C VAL A 55 4.09 -17.54 -1.03
N THR A 56 3.66 -18.74 -0.64
CA THR A 56 4.37 -19.64 0.26
C THR A 56 4.48 -21.01 -0.41
N PHE A 57 3.87 -22.07 0.16
CA PHE A 57 3.69 -23.37 -0.51
C PHE A 57 2.56 -23.31 -1.57
N ASN A 58 1.70 -22.32 -1.49
CA ASN A 58 0.66 -21.97 -2.45
C ASN A 58 0.61 -20.45 -2.61
N SER A 59 -0.07 -19.98 -3.65
CA SER A 59 -0.40 -18.58 -3.84
C SER A 59 -1.78 -18.27 -3.23
N PHE A 60 -1.83 -17.23 -2.40
CA PHE A 60 -3.04 -16.77 -1.73
C PHE A 60 -3.32 -15.32 -2.13
N THR A 61 -4.53 -15.06 -2.60
CA THR A 61 -4.99 -13.70 -2.90
C THR A 61 -6.13 -13.34 -1.94
N ILE A 62 -6.01 -12.19 -1.30
CA ILE A 62 -7.00 -11.61 -0.42
C ILE A 62 -7.48 -10.30 -1.07
N ASP A 63 -8.72 -10.28 -1.56
CA ASP A 63 -9.41 -9.06 -1.97
C ASP A 63 -9.85 -8.30 -0.71
N GLY A 64 -9.36 -7.09 -0.53
CA GLY A 64 -9.71 -6.27 0.63
C GLY A 64 -11.10 -5.64 0.56
N ARG A 65 -11.79 -5.75 -0.59
CA ARG A 65 -13.14 -5.20 -0.78
C ARG A 65 -14.16 -5.90 0.09
N ILE A 66 -14.86 -5.14 0.90
CA ILE A 66 -15.94 -5.64 1.75
C ILE A 66 -17.15 -6.01 0.89
N ARG A 67 -17.69 -7.19 1.10
CA ARG A 67 -18.92 -7.67 0.48
C ARG A 67 -20.12 -7.13 1.26
N GLN A 68 -20.70 -6.03 0.80
CA GLN A 68 -21.83 -5.39 1.51
C GLN A 68 -23.02 -6.35 1.72
N GLY A 69 -23.31 -7.24 0.78
CA GLY A 69 -24.35 -8.25 0.93
C GLY A 69 -24.10 -9.32 2.01
N TYR A 70 -22.95 -9.27 2.71
CA TYR A 70 -22.69 -10.09 3.91
C TYR A 70 -23.32 -9.49 5.16
N TYR A 71 -23.60 -8.18 5.17
CA TYR A 71 -24.14 -7.45 6.30
C TYR A 71 -25.65 -7.22 6.13
N SER A 72 -26.39 -7.19 7.23
CA SER A 72 -27.79 -6.77 7.22
C SER A 72 -27.91 -5.26 6.99
N ASP A 73 -29.09 -4.81 6.55
CA ASP A 73 -29.35 -3.38 6.37
C ASP A 73 -29.16 -2.59 7.68
N GLU A 74 -29.53 -3.18 8.83
CA GLU A 74 -29.32 -2.60 10.16
C GLU A 74 -27.83 -2.43 10.49
N GLU A 75 -26.98 -3.41 10.16
CA GLU A 75 -25.54 -3.33 10.36
C GLU A 75 -24.89 -2.29 9.45
N LEU A 76 -25.36 -2.16 8.21
CA LEU A 76 -24.89 -1.14 7.26
C LEU A 76 -25.24 0.28 7.74
N GLU A 77 -26.42 0.47 8.32
CA GLU A 77 -26.85 1.77 8.86
C GLU A 77 -26.15 2.13 10.19
N MET A 78 -25.97 1.16 11.09
CA MET A 78 -25.37 1.38 12.41
C MET A 78 -23.84 1.49 12.35
N ASN A 79 -23.20 0.73 11.47
CA ASN A 79 -21.76 0.73 11.32
C ASN A 79 -21.41 1.40 9.99
N ARG A 80 -20.65 2.50 10.00
CA ARG A 80 -20.04 3.04 8.78
C ARG A 80 -19.08 2.01 8.19
N ILE A 81 -19.63 1.06 7.43
CA ILE A 81 -18.83 0.01 6.79
C ILE A 81 -18.10 0.64 5.59
N GLU A 82 -16.79 0.66 5.68
CA GLU A 82 -15.92 1.13 4.61
C GLU A 82 -16.03 0.23 3.36
N GLU A 83 -15.60 0.72 2.21
CA GLU A 83 -15.55 -0.08 0.99
C GLU A 83 -14.49 -1.19 1.08
N PHE A 84 -13.44 -0.96 1.85
CA PHE A 84 -12.33 -1.89 2.03
C PHE A 84 -12.05 -2.16 3.51
N SER A 85 -11.62 -3.38 3.80
CA SER A 85 -11.22 -3.79 5.15
C SER A 85 -9.93 -3.09 5.57
N SER A 86 -9.82 -2.76 6.86
CA SER A 86 -8.59 -2.23 7.43
C SER A 86 -7.49 -3.31 7.49
N TRP A 87 -6.22 -2.87 7.47
CA TRP A 87 -5.10 -3.78 7.70
C TRP A 87 -5.21 -4.48 9.06
N LYS A 88 -5.70 -3.78 10.07
CA LYS A 88 -6.00 -4.37 11.39
C LYS A 88 -6.83 -5.64 11.29
N THR A 89 -7.86 -5.62 10.44
CA THR A 89 -8.77 -6.77 10.25
C THR A 89 -8.10 -7.91 9.48
N LEU A 90 -7.36 -7.60 8.40
CA LEU A 90 -6.80 -8.61 7.51
C LEU A 90 -5.39 -9.08 7.90
N ARG A 91 -4.64 -8.29 8.66
CA ARG A 91 -3.30 -8.61 9.14
C ARG A 91 -3.17 -9.98 9.80
N PRO A 92 -4.07 -10.41 10.71
CA PRO A 92 -3.96 -11.73 11.34
C PRO A 92 -4.02 -12.89 10.34
N PHE A 93 -4.84 -12.77 9.30
CA PHE A 93 -4.94 -13.77 8.24
C PHE A 93 -3.66 -13.81 7.41
N CYS A 94 -3.18 -12.66 6.96
CA CYS A 94 -1.91 -12.56 6.23
C CYS A 94 -0.74 -13.10 7.07
N TYR A 95 -0.68 -12.74 8.36
CA TYR A 95 0.35 -13.22 9.26
C TYR A 95 0.31 -14.74 9.42
N SER A 96 -0.88 -15.35 9.50
CA SER A 96 -1.02 -16.80 9.61
C SER A 96 -0.44 -17.55 8.39
N LEU A 97 -0.52 -16.95 7.20
CA LEU A 97 0.03 -17.52 5.96
C LEU A 97 1.56 -17.47 5.94
N ILE A 98 2.16 -16.38 6.44
CA ILE A 98 3.63 -16.21 6.43
C ILE A 98 4.32 -16.83 7.66
N ARG A 99 3.57 -17.04 8.76
CA ARG A 99 4.08 -17.63 9.99
C ARG A 99 4.35 -19.14 9.83
N SER A 100 5.36 -19.49 9.08
CA SER A 100 5.79 -20.87 8.89
C SER A 100 7.27 -21.05 9.24
N LYS A 101 7.75 -22.31 9.23
CA LYS A 101 9.19 -22.60 9.39
C LYS A 101 10.03 -22.11 8.21
N LYS A 102 9.38 -21.85 7.06
CA LYS A 102 10.03 -21.34 5.86
C LYS A 102 9.51 -19.91 5.60
N LEU A 103 10.40 -19.04 5.18
CA LEU A 103 10.02 -17.69 4.74
C LEU A 103 9.09 -17.78 3.52
N PRO A 104 8.16 -16.82 3.35
CA PRO A 104 7.39 -16.72 2.12
C PRO A 104 8.33 -16.52 0.94
N GLU A 105 7.96 -17.03 -0.22
CA GLU A 105 8.67 -16.77 -1.47
C GLU A 105 8.55 -15.31 -1.84
N SER A 106 7.33 -14.78 -1.78
CA SER A 106 7.05 -13.37 -2.01
C SER A 106 5.73 -12.95 -1.35
N PHE A 107 5.56 -11.65 -1.16
CA PHE A 107 4.25 -11.06 -0.93
C PHE A 107 4.16 -9.67 -1.57
N GLN A 108 2.95 -9.31 -1.96
CA GLN A 108 2.60 -7.97 -2.40
C GLN A 108 1.33 -7.53 -1.67
N ILE A 109 1.38 -6.38 -1.00
CA ILE A 109 0.27 -5.81 -0.25
C ILE A 109 0.06 -4.38 -0.74
N THR A 110 -1.12 -4.10 -1.24
CA THR A 110 -1.52 -2.76 -1.66
C THR A 110 -2.42 -2.15 -0.58
N LEU A 111 -1.88 -1.18 0.12
CA LEU A 111 -2.58 -0.38 1.11
C LEU A 111 -3.04 0.94 0.50
N GLN A 112 -4.14 1.51 1.01
CA GLN A 112 -4.62 2.83 0.61
C GLN A 112 -5.10 3.62 1.84
N LEU A 113 -5.11 4.95 1.73
CA LEU A 113 -5.74 5.78 2.75
C LEU A 113 -7.26 5.56 2.77
N SER A 114 -7.87 5.74 3.95
CA SER A 114 -9.32 5.82 4.04
C SER A 114 -9.84 7.05 3.28
N PRO A 115 -11.11 7.06 2.87
CA PRO A 115 -11.70 8.23 2.21
C PRO A 115 -11.55 9.52 3.01
N GLU A 116 -11.70 9.43 4.34
CA GLU A 116 -11.55 10.57 5.24
C GLU A 116 -10.12 11.12 5.27
N GLU A 117 -9.11 10.26 5.38
CA GLU A 117 -7.70 10.66 5.37
C GLU A 117 -7.26 11.16 3.98
N ASN A 118 -7.79 10.57 2.92
CA ASN A 118 -7.59 11.03 1.55
C ASN A 118 -8.13 12.46 1.37
N GLU A 119 -9.35 12.73 1.84
CA GLU A 119 -9.96 14.06 1.81
C GLU A 119 -9.14 15.08 2.60
N LYS A 120 -8.72 14.75 3.83
CA LYS A 120 -7.86 15.61 4.65
C LYS A 120 -6.54 15.94 3.94
N PHE A 121 -5.94 14.94 3.29
CA PHE A 121 -4.71 15.12 2.53
C PHE A 121 -4.93 16.09 1.38
N ILE A 122 -5.96 15.88 0.54
CA ILE A 122 -6.24 16.71 -0.63
C ILE A 122 -6.54 18.16 -0.22
N ARG A 123 -7.38 18.38 0.78
CA ARG A 123 -7.69 19.74 1.27
C ARG A 123 -6.46 20.49 1.76
N ARG A 124 -5.47 19.79 2.30
CA ARG A 124 -4.20 20.40 2.75
C ARG A 124 -3.30 20.75 1.58
N VAL A 125 -3.19 19.85 0.58
CA VAL A 125 -2.23 19.97 -0.52
C VAL A 125 -2.76 20.86 -1.64
N LYS A 126 -4.02 20.70 -1.98
CA LYS A 126 -4.66 21.41 -3.10
C LYS A 126 -6.12 21.74 -2.76
N PRO A 127 -6.35 22.79 -1.97
CA PRO A 127 -7.69 23.17 -1.49
C PRO A 127 -8.73 23.41 -2.60
N ASP A 128 -8.26 23.81 -3.78
CA ASP A 128 -9.12 24.08 -4.94
C ASP A 128 -9.53 22.80 -5.69
N LEU A 129 -8.94 21.64 -5.34
CA LEU A 129 -9.27 20.36 -5.94
C LEU A 129 -10.37 19.68 -5.13
N SER A 130 -11.41 19.22 -5.81
CA SER A 130 -12.42 18.38 -5.16
C SER A 130 -11.84 17.01 -4.82
N ALA A 131 -12.01 16.56 -3.56
CA ALA A 131 -11.42 15.32 -3.07
C ALA A 131 -11.89 14.08 -3.84
N ASP A 132 -13.10 14.13 -4.42
CA ASP A 132 -13.66 13.05 -5.26
C ASP A 132 -12.91 12.85 -6.58
N GLN A 133 -12.07 13.81 -6.99
CA GLN A 133 -11.23 13.71 -8.19
C GLN A 133 -9.98 12.86 -7.98
N VAL A 134 -9.62 12.58 -6.70
CA VAL A 134 -8.54 11.65 -6.31
C VAL A 134 -9.18 10.37 -5.80
N ALA A 135 -9.11 9.31 -6.58
CA ALA A 135 -9.74 8.05 -6.23
C ALA A 135 -9.07 7.38 -5.03
N ALA A 136 -7.74 7.36 -4.99
CA ALA A 136 -6.99 6.81 -3.87
C ALA A 136 -5.50 7.20 -3.89
N LEU A 137 -4.88 7.16 -2.72
CA LEU A 137 -3.44 7.26 -2.50
C LEU A 137 -2.96 5.92 -1.94
N TYR A 138 -1.99 5.32 -2.60
CA TYR A 138 -1.54 3.95 -2.35
C TYR A 138 -0.14 3.88 -1.78
N LEU A 139 0.08 2.83 -1.00
CA LEU A 139 1.38 2.31 -0.61
C LEU A 139 1.44 0.83 -1.01
N ASN A 140 2.25 0.52 -2.02
CA ASN A 140 2.46 -0.84 -2.51
C ASN A 140 3.69 -1.42 -1.82
N ILE A 141 3.51 -2.45 -1.02
CA ILE A 141 4.57 -3.14 -0.29
C ILE A 141 4.86 -4.44 -1.04
N ARG A 142 6.11 -4.62 -1.44
CA ARG A 142 6.59 -5.84 -2.10
C ARG A 142 7.72 -6.46 -1.32
N TYR A 143 7.68 -7.77 -1.19
CA TYR A 143 8.77 -8.59 -0.68
C TYR A 143 9.05 -9.71 -1.67
N GLU A 144 10.27 -9.85 -2.08
CA GLU A 144 10.75 -10.89 -2.97
C GLU A 144 12.27 -10.99 -2.86
N ASN A 145 12.84 -12.18 -3.05
CA ASN A 145 14.30 -12.40 -3.02
C ASN A 145 14.97 -11.85 -1.75
N HIS A 146 14.33 -12.02 -0.58
CA HIS A 146 14.81 -11.54 0.72
C HIS A 146 14.99 -10.01 0.81
N ALA A 147 14.32 -9.26 -0.03
CA ALA A 147 14.30 -7.80 -0.01
C ALA A 147 12.86 -7.28 0.01
N ALA A 148 12.66 -6.12 0.63
CA ALA A 148 11.37 -5.45 0.58
C ALA A 148 11.52 -4.04 0.03
N ALA A 149 10.50 -3.60 -0.68
CA ALA A 149 10.37 -2.23 -1.16
C ALA A 149 8.93 -1.74 -1.01
N CYS A 150 8.80 -0.45 -0.77
CA CYS A 150 7.52 0.24 -0.72
C CYS A 150 7.46 1.29 -1.83
N VAL A 151 6.42 1.22 -2.64
CA VAL A 151 6.22 2.12 -3.78
C VAL A 151 4.95 2.92 -3.57
N THR A 152 5.04 4.23 -3.65
CA THR A 152 3.88 5.11 -3.62
C THR A 152 3.08 4.99 -4.91
N GLY A 153 1.82 5.35 -4.86
CA GLY A 153 0.96 5.41 -6.04
C GLY A 153 -0.21 6.34 -5.82
N THR A 154 -0.71 6.92 -6.89
CA THR A 154 -1.89 7.78 -6.89
C THR A 154 -2.86 7.32 -7.97
N SER A 155 -4.14 7.40 -7.69
CA SER A 155 -5.20 7.20 -8.68
C SER A 155 -6.03 8.46 -8.79
N LEU A 156 -5.93 9.13 -9.93
CA LEU A 156 -6.69 10.34 -10.25
C LEU A 156 -7.81 10.00 -11.21
N LYS A 157 -9.01 10.54 -10.97
CA LYS A 157 -10.15 10.38 -11.89
C LYS A 157 -10.12 11.38 -13.04
N ILE A 158 -9.29 12.41 -12.91
CA ILE A 158 -9.09 13.45 -13.91
C ILE A 158 -7.63 13.53 -14.33
N PHE A 159 -7.39 13.94 -15.56
CA PHE A 159 -6.03 14.24 -16.01
C PHE A 159 -5.58 15.59 -15.44
N MET A 160 -4.44 15.62 -14.76
CA MET A 160 -3.80 16.82 -14.25
C MET A 160 -2.38 16.94 -14.80
N LEU A 161 -2.00 18.10 -15.27
CA LEU A 161 -0.62 18.41 -15.67
C LEU A 161 0.28 18.69 -14.47
N ASP A 162 -0.33 19.20 -13.39
CA ASP A 162 0.32 19.51 -12.14
C ASP A 162 0.48 18.22 -11.32
N LYS A 163 1.71 17.93 -10.90
CA LYS A 163 2.10 16.72 -10.13
C LYS A 163 2.22 16.99 -8.63
N GLN A 164 1.60 18.03 -8.14
CA GLN A 164 1.69 18.44 -6.73
C GLN A 164 1.18 17.33 -5.78
N ILE A 165 0.09 16.66 -6.16
CA ILE A 165 -0.50 15.57 -5.34
C ILE A 165 0.49 14.41 -5.19
N GLU A 166 1.09 13.97 -6.30
CA GLU A 166 2.05 12.89 -6.31
C GLU A 166 3.30 13.23 -5.49
N GLN A 167 3.85 14.43 -5.67
CA GLN A 167 5.04 14.88 -4.96
C GLN A 167 4.81 14.98 -3.46
N GLU A 168 3.68 15.55 -3.04
CA GLU A 168 3.33 15.67 -1.63
C GLU A 168 2.97 14.32 -1.01
N TRP A 169 2.43 13.40 -1.80
CA TRP A 169 2.20 12.02 -1.36
C TRP A 169 3.53 11.32 -1.10
N ASP A 170 4.47 11.40 -2.02
CA ASP A 170 5.82 10.85 -1.88
C ASP A 170 6.51 11.39 -0.62
N GLU A 171 6.48 12.70 -0.40
CA GLU A 171 7.09 13.32 0.78
C GLU A 171 6.33 12.93 2.08
N THR A 172 5.03 12.75 2.00
CA THR A 172 4.23 12.29 3.15
C THR A 172 4.63 10.86 3.55
N VAL A 173 4.84 9.98 2.59
CA VAL A 173 5.31 8.60 2.86
C VAL A 173 6.75 8.60 3.41
N ARG A 174 7.66 9.43 2.85
CA ARG A 174 9.01 9.58 3.42
C ARG A 174 8.98 10.03 4.88
N ARG A 175 8.16 11.04 5.21
CA ARG A 175 8.01 11.52 6.59
C ARG A 175 7.40 10.45 7.50
N TYR A 176 6.43 9.71 6.99
CA TYR A 176 5.81 8.61 7.71
C TYR A 176 6.84 7.54 8.08
N PHE A 177 7.67 7.09 7.14
CA PHE A 177 8.71 6.08 7.39
C PHE A 177 9.79 6.58 8.35
N ARG A 178 10.21 7.86 8.21
CA ARG A 178 11.13 8.48 9.18
C ARG A 178 10.55 8.51 10.60
N LYS A 179 9.28 8.89 10.75
CA LYS A 179 8.58 8.91 12.05
C LYS A 179 8.50 7.52 12.68
N LEU A 180 8.34 6.50 11.87
CA LEU A 180 8.26 5.10 12.28
C LEU A 180 9.64 4.46 12.51
N GLN A 181 10.70 5.21 12.27
CA GLN A 181 12.08 4.71 12.34
C GLN A 181 12.31 3.48 11.46
N ILE A 182 11.70 3.45 10.27
CA ILE A 182 11.91 2.42 9.25
C ILE A 182 13.07 2.89 8.35
N PRO A 183 14.27 2.26 8.46
CA PRO A 183 15.38 2.59 7.60
C PRO A 183 15.08 2.19 6.15
N CYS A 184 15.18 3.14 5.24
CA CYS A 184 14.96 2.90 3.82
C CYS A 184 15.80 3.84 2.96
N VAL A 185 16.12 3.41 1.75
CA VAL A 185 16.80 4.21 0.72
C VAL A 185 15.92 4.31 -0.51
N GLU A 186 15.94 5.47 -1.14
CA GLU A 186 15.23 5.69 -2.41
C GLU A 186 16.02 5.07 -3.55
N VAL A 187 15.35 4.34 -4.45
CA VAL A 187 15.94 3.61 -5.58
C VAL A 187 15.21 3.92 -6.88
#